data_090537659a5c86aa35b487a5ef0f1963
#
_entry.id   090537659a5c86aa35b487a5ef0f1963
#
_cell.length_a   1.000
_cell.length_b   1.000
_cell.length_c   1.000
_cell.angle_alpha   90.00
_cell.angle_beta   90.00
_cell.angle_gamma   90.00
#
_symmetry.space_group_name_H-M   'P 1'
#
loop_
_entity.id
_entity.type
_entity.pdbx_description
1 polymer ?
#
loop_
_entity_poly.entity_id
_entity_poly.type
_entity_poly.pdbx_seq_one_letter_code
_entity_poly.pdbx_strand_id
1 'polypeptide(L)'
;MQITDLLKPQSVLLNADPVTKADAIYTLGELMEKGGNLIDKGEYLAAVFAREESGSTGLGDGIATPHAKSAGVKEAGLAAMVVPHGVDFEALDGQPSRLFFMIAAPEGAADTHVEVLSQLATVSYTHLTL
;
A
#
# COMPACT_ATOMS: atom_id res chain seq x y z
N MET A 1 -13.46 7.18 11.55
CA MET A 1 -12.24 7.53 10.78
C MET A 1 -12.51 7.32 9.30
N GLN A 2 -12.19 8.30 8.48
CA GLN A 2 -12.34 8.18 7.03
C GLN A 2 -10.99 7.90 6.40
N ILE A 3 -11.00 7.20 5.26
CA ILE A 3 -9.77 6.87 4.54
C ILE A 3 -8.99 8.14 4.18
N THR A 4 -9.68 9.20 3.79
CA THR A 4 -9.05 10.48 3.45
C THR A 4 -8.27 11.08 4.60
N ASP A 5 -8.61 10.75 5.85
CA ASP A 5 -7.88 11.24 7.02
C ASP A 5 -6.52 10.55 7.19
N LEU A 6 -6.38 9.36 6.60
CA LEU A 6 -5.15 8.59 6.67
C LEU A 6 -4.17 8.95 5.57
N LEU A 7 -4.65 9.53 4.47
CA LEU A 7 -3.83 9.84 3.31
C LEU A 7 -3.29 11.25 3.37
N LYS A 8 -2.01 11.38 3.66
CA LYS A 8 -1.33 12.68 3.79
C LYS A 8 -0.72 13.07 2.44
N PRO A 9 -0.68 14.38 2.10
CA PRO A 9 -0.09 14.80 0.83
C PRO A 9 1.35 14.31 0.62
N GLN A 10 2.17 14.27 1.68
CA GLN A 10 3.56 13.80 1.58
C GLN A 10 3.67 12.30 1.35
N SER A 11 2.57 11.56 1.49
CA SER A 11 2.54 10.11 1.27
C SER A 11 1.93 9.74 -0.08
N VAL A 12 1.80 10.72 -1.00
CA VAL A 12 1.25 10.49 -2.34
C VAL A 12 2.30 10.82 -3.40
N LEU A 13 2.47 9.93 -4.38
CA LEU A 13 3.37 10.15 -5.51
C LEU A 13 2.61 9.81 -6.80
N LEU A 14 2.40 10.81 -7.66
CA LEU A 14 1.55 10.66 -8.83
C LEU A 14 2.28 10.19 -10.10
N ASN A 15 3.60 10.11 -10.07
CA ASN A 15 4.38 9.75 -11.25
C ASN A 15 5.59 8.93 -10.81
N ALA A 16 5.33 7.75 -10.26
CA ALA A 16 6.37 6.83 -9.80
C ALA A 16 6.81 5.93 -10.94
N ASP A 17 8.04 5.44 -10.86
CA ASP A 17 8.61 4.59 -11.90
C ASP A 17 9.40 3.42 -11.32
N PRO A 18 8.80 2.60 -10.44
CA PRO A 18 9.47 1.40 -9.96
C PRO A 18 9.61 0.39 -11.09
N VAL A 19 10.69 -0.38 -11.09
CA VAL A 19 10.95 -1.37 -12.12
C VAL A 19 10.39 -2.73 -11.75
N THR A 20 10.45 -3.08 -10.47
CA THR A 20 10.02 -4.40 -9.98
C THR A 20 8.98 -4.26 -8.87
N LYS A 21 8.37 -5.38 -8.51
CA LYS A 21 7.46 -5.46 -7.38
C LYS A 21 8.15 -4.98 -6.09
N ALA A 22 9.39 -5.41 -5.86
CA ALA A 22 10.15 -4.99 -4.68
C ALA A 22 10.37 -3.48 -4.69
N ASP A 23 10.74 -2.91 -5.82
CA ASP A 23 10.93 -1.47 -5.95
C ASP A 23 9.65 -0.71 -5.62
N ALA A 24 8.51 -1.23 -6.06
CA ALA A 24 7.21 -0.61 -5.77
C ALA A 24 6.95 -0.59 -4.26
N ILE A 25 7.24 -1.69 -3.58
CA ILE A 25 7.04 -1.79 -2.13
C ILE A 25 7.99 -0.85 -1.40
N TYR A 26 9.26 -0.77 -1.82
CA TYR A 26 10.23 0.14 -1.20
C TYR A 26 9.81 1.61 -1.40
N THR A 27 9.34 1.96 -2.59
CA THR A 27 8.90 3.33 -2.86
C THR A 27 7.72 3.71 -1.97
N LEU A 28 6.74 2.83 -1.85
CA LEU A 28 5.60 3.05 -0.97
C LEU A 28 6.03 3.16 0.49
N GLY A 29 6.99 2.33 0.91
CA GLY A 29 7.51 2.37 2.27
C GLY A 29 8.14 3.72 2.60
N GLU A 30 8.86 4.30 1.65
CA GLU A 30 9.43 5.64 1.83
C GLU A 30 8.35 6.70 1.94
N LEU A 31 7.29 6.58 1.16
CA LEU A 31 6.16 7.50 1.25
C LEU A 31 5.47 7.40 2.61
N MET A 32 5.32 6.18 3.13
CA MET A 32 4.74 5.96 4.44
C MET A 32 5.62 6.58 5.54
N GLU A 33 6.93 6.44 5.40
CA GLU A 33 7.88 7.02 6.34
C GLU A 33 7.82 8.55 6.34
N LYS A 34 7.70 9.16 5.16
CA LYS A 34 7.55 10.60 5.03
C LYS A 34 6.30 11.12 5.73
N GLY A 35 5.26 10.30 5.79
CA GLY A 35 4.04 10.64 6.50
C GLY A 35 4.15 10.57 8.01
N GLY A 36 5.26 10.06 8.54
CA GLY A 36 5.49 9.97 9.97
C GLY A 36 4.81 8.80 10.65
N ASN A 37 4.35 7.81 9.88
CA ASN A 37 3.57 6.69 10.41
C ASN A 37 4.42 5.52 10.89
N LEU A 38 5.74 5.52 10.60
CA LEU A 38 6.60 4.40 10.90
C LEU A 38 7.61 4.73 11.99
N ILE A 39 7.83 3.74 12.89
CA ILE A 39 8.92 3.77 13.86
C ILE A 39 10.15 3.14 13.24
N ASP A 40 9.95 2.03 12.54
CA ASP A 40 11.03 1.25 11.92
C ASP A 40 10.54 0.78 10.54
N LYS A 41 11.00 1.47 9.50
CA LYS A 41 10.64 1.17 8.12
C LYS A 41 11.05 -0.25 7.72
N GLY A 42 12.25 -0.67 8.09
CA GLY A 42 12.75 -2.01 7.75
C GLY A 42 11.87 -3.11 8.32
N GLU A 43 11.46 -2.97 9.57
CA GLU A 43 10.60 -3.96 10.20
C GLU A 43 9.22 -3.99 9.55
N TYR A 44 8.66 -2.82 9.25
CA TYR A 44 7.38 -2.76 8.57
C TYR A 44 7.45 -3.40 7.18
N LEU A 45 8.45 -3.04 6.38
CA LEU A 45 8.60 -3.59 5.04
C LEU A 45 8.83 -5.09 5.04
N ALA A 46 9.56 -5.62 6.03
CA ALA A 46 9.70 -7.07 6.16
C ALA A 46 8.35 -7.74 6.33
N ALA A 47 7.45 -7.13 7.10
CA ALA A 47 6.10 -7.67 7.29
C ALA A 47 5.29 -7.60 5.98
N VAL A 48 5.43 -6.52 5.20
CA VAL A 48 4.78 -6.39 3.90
C VAL A 48 5.24 -7.49 2.95
N PHE A 49 6.56 -7.71 2.86
CA PHE A 49 7.09 -8.76 1.99
C PHE A 49 6.61 -10.14 2.43
N ALA A 50 6.56 -10.40 3.73
CA ALA A 50 6.05 -11.67 4.24
C ALA A 50 4.59 -11.88 3.85
N ARG A 51 3.78 -10.82 3.92
CA ARG A 51 2.37 -10.88 3.50
C ARG A 51 2.25 -11.19 2.00
N GLU A 52 3.09 -10.56 1.18
CA GLU A 52 3.07 -10.79 -0.27
C GLU A 52 3.49 -12.21 -0.64
N GLU A 53 4.37 -12.83 0.14
CA GLU A 53 4.77 -14.21 -0.09
C GLU A 53 3.60 -15.19 0.08
N SER A 54 2.63 -14.85 0.94
CA SER A 54 1.46 -15.70 1.16
C SER A 54 0.40 -15.55 0.07
N GLY A 55 0.56 -14.57 -0.81
CA GLY A 55 -0.35 -14.32 -1.92
C GLY A 55 -0.30 -12.85 -2.31
N SER A 56 -0.34 -12.58 -3.60
CA SER A 56 -0.24 -11.22 -4.10
C SER A 56 -1.44 -10.37 -3.69
N THR A 57 -1.17 -9.10 -3.34
CA THR A 57 -2.22 -8.11 -3.13
C THR A 57 -2.48 -7.28 -4.39
N GLY A 58 -1.97 -7.71 -5.54
CA GLY A 58 -2.38 -7.18 -6.84
C GLY A 58 -3.77 -7.68 -7.15
N LEU A 59 -4.76 -6.82 -7.07
CA LEU A 59 -6.17 -7.22 -7.14
C LEU A 59 -6.70 -7.41 -8.56
N GLY A 60 -6.02 -6.85 -9.54
CA GLY A 60 -6.52 -6.77 -10.89
C GLY A 60 -7.02 -5.37 -11.19
N ASP A 61 -7.37 -5.12 -12.45
CA ASP A 61 -7.80 -3.79 -12.92
C ASP A 61 -6.76 -2.71 -12.66
N GLY A 62 -5.49 -3.10 -12.58
CA GLY A 62 -4.38 -2.17 -12.38
C GLY A 62 -4.20 -1.71 -10.94
N ILE A 63 -4.84 -2.34 -9.97
CA ILE A 63 -4.80 -1.91 -8.57
C ILE A 63 -4.05 -2.93 -7.70
N ALA A 64 -3.22 -2.45 -6.79
CA ALA A 64 -2.55 -3.28 -5.79
C ALA A 64 -2.64 -2.62 -4.41
N THR A 65 -2.75 -3.44 -3.37
CA THR A 65 -2.94 -2.96 -2.01
C THR A 65 -2.00 -3.65 -1.02
N PRO A 66 -0.67 -3.45 -1.16
CA PRO A 66 0.26 -4.02 -0.18
C PRO A 66 -0.04 -3.47 1.21
N HIS A 67 -0.02 -4.37 2.21
CA HIS A 67 -0.35 -3.96 3.57
C HIS A 67 0.24 -4.93 4.59
N ALA A 68 0.41 -4.45 5.81
CA ALA A 68 0.83 -5.30 6.92
C ALA A 68 0.59 -4.62 8.26
N LYS A 69 0.50 -5.44 9.30
CA LYS A 69 0.61 -5.00 10.68
C LYS A 69 2.04 -5.23 11.13
N SER A 70 2.58 -4.31 11.91
CA SER A 70 3.96 -4.43 12.39
C SER A 70 4.19 -3.57 13.61
N ALA A 71 5.07 -4.05 14.50
CA ALA A 71 5.56 -3.25 15.62
C ALA A 71 6.35 -2.03 15.12
N GLY A 72 6.80 -2.05 13.87
CA GLY A 72 7.48 -0.91 13.25
C GLY A 72 6.55 0.23 12.86
N VAL A 73 5.24 0.08 13.06
CA VAL A 73 4.25 1.10 12.74
C VAL A 73 3.86 1.87 13.99
N LYS A 74 3.99 3.19 13.93
CA LYS A 74 3.63 4.07 15.04
C LYS A 74 2.12 4.28 15.12
N GLU A 75 1.53 4.60 13.99
CA GLU A 75 0.08 4.81 13.88
C GLU A 75 -0.39 4.39 12.50
N ALA A 76 -1.65 4.02 12.38
CA ALA A 76 -2.22 3.60 11.11
C ALA A 76 -1.99 4.67 10.05
N GLY A 77 -1.64 4.24 8.85
CA GLY A 77 -1.36 5.16 7.77
C GLY A 77 -1.67 4.57 6.41
N LEU A 78 -1.75 5.47 5.42
CA LEU A 78 -2.03 5.13 4.05
C LEU A 78 -1.03 5.88 3.16
N ALA A 79 -0.45 5.17 2.19
CA ALA A 79 0.37 5.79 1.16
C ALA A 79 -0.20 5.39 -0.20
N ALA A 80 -0.08 6.25 -1.18
CA ALA A 80 -0.61 5.99 -2.51
C ALA A 80 0.39 6.41 -3.57
N MET A 81 0.44 5.65 -4.68
CA MET A 81 1.23 6.07 -5.83
C MET A 81 0.58 5.63 -7.12
N VAL A 82 0.84 6.40 -8.17
CA VAL A 82 0.44 6.07 -9.53
C VAL A 82 1.71 5.75 -10.31
N VAL A 83 1.70 4.61 -11.02
CA VAL A 83 2.81 4.17 -11.87
C VAL A 83 2.30 4.13 -13.31
N PRO A 84 2.53 5.20 -14.09
CA PRO A 84 1.92 5.31 -15.44
C PRO A 84 2.26 4.15 -16.36
N HIS A 85 3.49 3.61 -16.27
CA HIS A 85 3.91 2.48 -17.10
C HIS A 85 3.44 1.13 -16.58
N GLY A 86 2.97 1.10 -15.34
CA GLY A 86 2.63 -0.15 -14.68
C GLY A 86 3.85 -0.93 -14.25
N VAL A 87 3.65 -1.85 -13.32
CA VAL A 87 4.69 -2.76 -12.86
C VAL A 87 4.06 -4.12 -12.59
N ASP A 88 4.80 -5.18 -12.88
CA ASP A 88 4.33 -6.54 -12.62
C ASP A 88 4.32 -6.77 -11.11
N PHE A 89 3.13 -6.78 -10.54
CA PHE A 89 2.92 -7.02 -9.11
C PHE A 89 2.34 -8.39 -8.86
N GLU A 90 2.45 -9.28 -9.84
CA GLU A 90 1.89 -10.63 -9.79
C GLU A 90 0.37 -10.59 -9.52
N ALA A 91 -0.30 -9.65 -10.18
CA ALA A 91 -1.73 -9.43 -10.00
C ALA A 91 -2.54 -10.67 -10.42
N LEU A 92 -3.71 -10.81 -9.82
CA LEU A 92 -4.57 -11.96 -10.05
C LEU A 92 -4.98 -12.12 -11.52
N ASP A 93 -5.08 -11.02 -12.26
CA ASP A 93 -5.44 -11.05 -13.68
C ASP A 93 -4.23 -11.06 -14.62
N GLY A 94 -3.01 -11.12 -14.07
CA GLY A 94 -1.79 -11.15 -14.86
C GLY A 94 -1.42 -9.82 -15.52
N GLN A 95 -2.14 -8.74 -15.23
CA GLN A 95 -1.90 -7.44 -15.84
C GLN A 95 -1.05 -6.54 -14.94
N PRO A 96 -0.32 -5.55 -15.51
CA PRO A 96 0.45 -4.63 -14.68
C PRO A 96 -0.43 -3.83 -13.73
N SER A 97 0.12 -3.52 -12.57
CA SER A 97 -0.54 -2.64 -11.61
C SER A 97 -0.03 -1.20 -11.80
N ARG A 98 -0.95 -0.24 -11.76
CA ARG A 98 -0.65 1.18 -12.00
C ARG A 98 -1.03 2.06 -10.84
N LEU A 99 -1.94 1.60 -9.98
CA LEU A 99 -2.37 2.32 -8.81
C LEU A 99 -2.10 1.48 -7.59
N PHE A 100 -1.43 2.07 -6.62
CA PHE A 100 -1.04 1.38 -5.40
C PHE A 100 -1.55 2.13 -4.18
N PHE A 101 -2.15 1.39 -3.26
CA PHE A 101 -2.44 1.87 -1.91
C PHE A 101 -1.71 0.96 -0.93
N MET A 102 -0.84 1.54 -0.12
CA MET A 102 -0.17 0.80 0.94
C MET A 102 -0.79 1.16 2.28
N ILE A 103 -1.07 0.15 3.09
CA ILE A 103 -1.68 0.34 4.39
C ILE A 103 -0.74 -0.18 5.47
N ALA A 104 -0.50 0.66 6.48
CA ALA A 104 0.29 0.28 7.65
C ALA A 104 -0.62 0.30 8.87
N ALA A 105 -0.52 -0.72 9.70
CA ALA A 105 -1.27 -0.81 10.94
C ALA A 105 -0.36 -1.23 12.08
N PRO A 106 -0.55 -0.69 13.30
CA PRO A 106 0.19 -1.14 14.47
C PRO A 106 -0.07 -2.62 14.75
N GLU A 107 0.89 -3.27 15.39
CA GLU A 107 0.82 -4.70 15.67
C GLU A 107 -0.44 -5.12 16.41
N GLY A 108 -0.99 -4.25 17.27
CA GLY A 108 -2.21 -4.55 18.01
C GLY A 108 -3.50 -4.43 17.22
N ALA A 109 -3.44 -3.99 15.95
CA ALA A 109 -4.64 -3.85 15.13
C ALA A 109 -5.19 -5.24 14.75
N ALA A 110 -6.53 -5.35 14.65
CA ALA A 110 -7.15 -6.59 14.22
C ALA A 110 -6.88 -6.82 12.73
N ASP A 111 -6.69 -8.08 12.33
CA ASP A 111 -6.46 -8.43 10.92
C ASP A 111 -7.61 -7.99 10.03
N THR A 112 -8.84 -8.15 10.50
CA THR A 112 -10.02 -7.74 9.75
C THR A 112 -10.03 -6.23 9.50
N HIS A 113 -9.49 -5.44 10.43
CA HIS A 113 -9.41 -4.00 10.26
C HIS A 113 -8.49 -3.62 9.08
N VAL A 114 -7.35 -4.29 8.97
CA VAL A 114 -6.41 -4.05 7.87
C VAL A 114 -7.03 -4.42 6.53
N GLU A 115 -7.72 -5.57 6.46
CA GLU A 115 -8.37 -6.00 5.22
C GLU A 115 -9.49 -5.04 4.82
N VAL A 116 -10.26 -4.56 5.79
CA VAL A 116 -11.33 -3.59 5.51
C VAL A 116 -10.76 -2.28 4.97
N LEU A 117 -9.66 -1.79 5.55
CA LEU A 117 -9.01 -0.57 5.06
C LEU A 117 -8.51 -0.75 3.64
N SER A 118 -7.94 -1.92 3.33
CA SER A 118 -7.45 -2.24 2.00
C SER A 118 -8.59 -2.20 0.98
N GLN A 119 -9.72 -2.84 1.30
CA GLN A 119 -10.88 -2.86 0.43
C GLN A 119 -11.49 -1.47 0.24
N LEU A 120 -11.60 -0.71 1.31
CA LEU A 120 -12.17 0.63 1.26
C LEU A 120 -11.31 1.59 0.45
N ALA A 121 -9.98 1.47 0.54
CA ALA A 121 -9.07 2.28 -0.26
C ALA A 121 -9.28 2.02 -1.75
N THR A 122 -9.41 0.75 -2.12
CA THR A 122 -9.66 0.34 -3.50
C THR A 122 -10.98 0.90 -4.02
N VAL A 123 -12.05 0.73 -3.25
CA VAL A 123 -13.39 1.20 -3.63
C VAL A 123 -13.42 2.73 -3.74
N SER A 124 -12.84 3.42 -2.77
CA SER A 124 -12.82 4.88 -2.76
C SER A 124 -12.12 5.44 -3.98
N TYR A 125 -10.98 4.86 -4.36
CA TYR A 125 -10.26 5.31 -5.55
C TYR A 125 -11.08 5.06 -6.82
N THR A 126 -11.60 3.85 -6.97
CA THR A 126 -12.37 3.49 -8.15
C THR A 126 -13.58 4.42 -8.32
N HIS A 127 -14.23 4.73 -7.22
CA HIS A 127 -15.39 5.64 -7.23
C HIS A 127 -15.00 7.06 -7.61
N LEU A 128 -13.87 7.54 -7.11
CA LEU A 128 -13.43 8.92 -7.37
C LEU A 128 -12.95 9.15 -8.81
N THR A 129 -12.46 8.09 -9.48
CA THR A 129 -11.97 8.23 -10.85
C THR A 129 -13.05 8.08 -11.90
N LEU A 130 -14.21 7.63 -11.51
CA LEU A 130 -15.34 7.48 -12.41
C LEU A 130 -16.21 8.73 -12.41
#